data_0073ca8df7c0111ddb42aa3b283258bb
#
_entry.id   0073ca8df7c0111ddb42aa3b283258bb
#
_cell.length_a   1.000
_cell.length_b   1.000
_cell.length_c   1.000
_cell.angle_alpha   90.00
_cell.angle_beta   90.00
_cell.angle_gamma   90.00
#
_symmetry.space_group_name_H-M   'P 1'
#
loop_
_entity.id
_entity.type
_entity.pdbx_description
1 polymer ?
#
loop_
_entity_poly.entity_id
_entity_poly.type
_entity_poly.pdbx_seq_one_letter_code
_entity_poly.pdbx_strand_id
1 'polypeptide(L)'
;MTRQFTLVSLLLLSLSSAALAGSACVAFDISWNLLAFGLGGKDYNAGTKDSWASGSAKDITTSGRPPFDGTNTTCYLSQFYNAIYVLNADSSNPSNIYIYNAASSSWSTQTVTTGNFDVSNFVTILDHDTNIFYALSKGELFSLDMGSLTSANSSPLSWNDIEAPTFTTTGYNPVMAIAQNHIHFLDVPGNAAGTANIFVIHFSYFQPETQSYGSNSFPASHGQATSFFKDSGVQEEFAFIPDDGSATYVVSVETNTTQTLAGPSTKDSGATYFASTDALVQLTSSGAVSYISYNNASTEANTAATWSTIANLASVAPATSVASSSATGTGTSSVKGAVATSTTTSTSSGSNGTEGTGVAIVSLGLSLVVGSIGLLLL
;
A
#
# COMPACT_ATOMS: atom_id res chain seq x y z
N MET A 1 -59.57 7.90 42.05
CA MET A 1 -58.67 6.79 41.66
C MET A 1 -58.18 7.05 40.24
N THR A 2 -57.02 7.68 40.13
CA THR A 2 -56.44 8.07 38.84
C THR A 2 -55.27 7.10 38.54
N ARG A 3 -55.43 6.26 37.52
CA ARG A 3 -54.39 5.31 37.09
C ARG A 3 -53.42 6.07 36.15
N GLN A 4 -52.19 6.21 36.57
CA GLN A 4 -51.08 6.66 35.73
C GLN A 4 -50.58 5.48 34.89
N PHE A 5 -50.63 5.61 33.57
CA PHE A 5 -49.95 4.71 32.65
C PHE A 5 -48.54 5.24 32.40
N THR A 6 -47.57 4.48 32.88
CA THR A 6 -46.13 4.73 32.58
C THR A 6 -45.82 4.13 31.23
N LEU A 7 -45.57 4.97 30.21
CA LEU A 7 -45.03 4.56 28.92
C LEU A 7 -43.55 4.26 29.10
N VAL A 8 -43.15 3.02 28.97
CA VAL A 8 -41.75 2.62 28.87
C VAL A 8 -41.37 2.70 27.38
N SER A 9 -40.65 3.74 26.99
CA SER A 9 -40.04 3.83 25.68
C SER A 9 -38.82 2.94 25.63
N LEU A 10 -38.93 1.82 24.93
CA LEU A 10 -37.81 0.94 24.62
C LEU A 10 -36.97 1.57 23.49
N LEU A 11 -35.85 2.22 23.85
CA LEU A 11 -34.90 2.75 22.91
C LEU A 11 -34.05 1.57 22.37
N LEU A 12 -34.38 1.07 21.18
CA LEU A 12 -33.52 0.15 20.43
C LEU A 12 -32.35 0.93 19.93
N LEU A 13 -31.21 0.88 20.62
CA LEU A 13 -29.93 1.24 20.04
C LEU A 13 -29.58 0.20 18.98
N SER A 14 -29.77 0.53 17.73
CA SER A 14 -29.12 -0.16 16.62
C SER A 14 -27.63 0.20 16.67
N LEU A 15 -26.82 -0.67 17.25
CA LEU A 15 -25.38 -0.67 17.08
C LEU A 15 -25.10 -1.04 15.60
N SER A 16 -25.09 -0.04 14.72
CA SER A 16 -24.41 -0.19 13.45
C SER A 16 -22.92 -0.32 13.78
N SER A 17 -22.38 -1.53 13.76
CA SER A 17 -20.94 -1.75 13.69
C SER A 17 -20.46 -1.05 12.42
N ALA A 18 -19.88 0.14 12.59
CA ALA A 18 -19.03 0.71 11.57
C ALA A 18 -17.90 -0.32 11.39
N ALA A 19 -17.86 -1.01 10.26
CA ALA A 19 -16.71 -1.81 9.88
C ALA A 19 -15.50 -0.86 9.90
N LEU A 20 -14.56 -1.13 10.79
CA LEU A 20 -13.31 -0.38 10.85
C LEU A 20 -12.60 -0.60 9.52
N ALA A 21 -12.40 0.45 8.76
CA ALA A 21 -11.86 0.41 7.41
C ALA A 21 -10.40 -0.11 7.35
N GLY A 22 -9.70 -0.21 8.47
CA GLY A 22 -8.35 -0.78 8.56
C GLY A 22 -8.27 -2.31 8.58
N SER A 23 -9.38 -3.01 8.44
CA SER A 23 -9.43 -4.48 8.51
C SER A 23 -9.56 -5.19 7.16
N ALA A 24 -9.69 -4.46 6.06
CA ALA A 24 -9.73 -5.02 4.71
C ALA A 24 -8.36 -5.01 4.05
N CYS A 25 -8.11 -5.90 3.11
CA CYS A 25 -6.94 -5.86 2.25
C CYS A 25 -7.26 -6.28 0.82
N VAL A 26 -6.37 -5.92 -0.12
CA VAL A 26 -6.45 -6.33 -1.52
C VAL A 26 -5.21 -7.11 -1.90
N ALA A 27 -5.36 -8.03 -2.85
CA ALA A 27 -4.27 -8.78 -3.48
C ALA A 27 -4.70 -9.21 -4.88
N PHE A 28 -3.76 -9.74 -5.65
CA PHE A 28 -4.05 -10.42 -6.92
C PHE A 28 -3.89 -11.93 -6.76
N ASP A 29 -4.61 -12.70 -7.58
CA ASP A 29 -4.28 -14.08 -7.86
C ASP A 29 -3.30 -14.17 -9.05
N ILE A 30 -2.83 -15.38 -9.39
CA ILE A 30 -1.89 -15.57 -10.50
C ILE A 30 -2.49 -15.35 -11.90
N SER A 31 -3.80 -15.21 -12.01
CA SER A 31 -4.50 -14.82 -13.24
C SER A 31 -4.73 -13.30 -13.28
N TRP A 32 -4.13 -12.57 -12.37
CA TRP A 32 -4.24 -11.12 -12.19
C TRP A 32 -5.67 -10.64 -11.97
N ASN A 33 -6.52 -11.49 -11.35
CA ASN A 33 -7.79 -11.04 -10.81
C ASN A 33 -7.53 -10.31 -9.50
N LEU A 34 -8.10 -9.11 -9.35
CA LEU A 34 -8.06 -8.37 -8.10
C LEU A 34 -9.05 -8.97 -7.09
N LEU A 35 -8.54 -9.36 -5.96
CA LEU A 35 -9.30 -9.88 -4.82
C LEU A 35 -9.33 -8.81 -3.73
N ALA A 36 -10.51 -8.56 -3.14
CA ALA A 36 -10.69 -7.67 -2.01
C ALA A 36 -11.29 -8.46 -0.85
N PHE A 37 -10.55 -8.57 0.23
CA PHE A 37 -10.93 -9.34 1.41
C PHE A 37 -11.37 -8.43 2.56
N GLY A 38 -12.45 -8.80 3.26
CA GLY A 38 -12.99 -8.03 4.37
C GLY A 38 -13.75 -6.76 3.96
N LEU A 39 -13.86 -6.44 2.68
CA LEU A 39 -14.46 -5.20 2.19
C LEU A 39 -15.97 -5.17 2.47
N GLY A 40 -16.41 -4.27 3.34
CA GLY A 40 -17.81 -4.24 3.78
C GLY A 40 -18.27 -5.52 4.48
N GLY A 41 -17.36 -6.28 5.09
CA GLY A 41 -17.62 -7.54 5.77
C GLY A 41 -17.68 -8.76 4.85
N LYS A 42 -17.37 -8.61 3.58
CA LYS A 42 -17.36 -9.66 2.56
C LYS A 42 -16.03 -9.73 1.80
N ASP A 43 -15.90 -10.77 0.97
CA ASP A 43 -14.77 -10.98 0.09
C ASP A 43 -15.24 -10.95 -1.37
N TYR A 44 -14.50 -10.28 -2.22
CA TYR A 44 -14.89 -10.06 -3.62
C TYR A 44 -13.76 -10.40 -4.59
N ASN A 45 -14.13 -10.87 -5.77
CA ASN A 45 -13.26 -10.95 -6.94
C ASN A 45 -13.76 -9.91 -7.96
N ALA A 46 -12.93 -8.90 -8.20
CA ALA A 46 -13.20 -7.83 -9.16
C ALA A 46 -12.81 -8.20 -10.61
N GLY A 47 -12.21 -9.37 -10.81
CA GLY A 47 -11.68 -9.80 -12.10
C GLY A 47 -10.40 -9.05 -12.49
N THR A 48 -10.00 -9.22 -13.75
CA THR A 48 -8.84 -8.54 -14.34
C THR A 48 -9.13 -7.06 -14.60
N LYS A 49 -8.09 -6.28 -14.87
CA LYS A 49 -8.16 -4.82 -15.11
C LYS A 49 -9.24 -4.44 -16.14
N ASP A 50 -9.44 -5.23 -17.17
CA ASP A 50 -10.43 -4.97 -18.23
C ASP A 50 -11.88 -4.98 -17.70
N SER A 51 -12.15 -5.62 -16.57
CA SER A 51 -13.48 -5.72 -15.96
C SER A 51 -13.77 -4.64 -14.90
N TRP A 52 -12.77 -3.82 -14.53
CA TRP A 52 -12.92 -2.91 -13.38
C TRP A 52 -13.83 -1.70 -13.62
N ALA A 53 -13.99 -1.31 -14.89
CA ALA A 53 -14.75 -0.12 -15.26
C ALA A 53 -16.28 -0.29 -15.18
N SER A 54 -16.78 -1.53 -15.11
CA SER A 54 -18.22 -1.83 -15.18
C SER A 54 -18.60 -3.13 -14.50
N GLY A 55 -19.90 -3.33 -14.30
CA GLY A 55 -20.44 -4.54 -13.67
C GLY A 55 -20.39 -4.50 -12.15
N SER A 56 -20.40 -5.67 -11.54
CA SER A 56 -20.30 -5.88 -10.08
C SER A 56 -19.25 -6.93 -9.80
N ALA A 57 -18.44 -6.72 -8.78
CA ALA A 57 -17.50 -7.72 -8.30
C ALA A 57 -18.25 -8.98 -7.81
N LYS A 58 -17.67 -10.14 -8.09
CA LYS A 58 -18.23 -11.43 -7.66
C LYS A 58 -17.99 -11.63 -6.17
N ASP A 59 -19.04 -11.88 -5.39
CA ASP A 59 -18.93 -12.32 -3.98
C ASP A 59 -18.28 -13.72 -3.93
N ILE A 60 -17.14 -13.81 -3.24
CA ILE A 60 -16.35 -15.04 -3.03
C ILE A 60 -16.25 -15.39 -1.54
N THR A 61 -17.08 -14.77 -0.70
CA THR A 61 -17.10 -15.01 0.75
C THR A 61 -17.38 -16.48 1.05
N THR A 62 -16.46 -17.12 1.75
CA THR A 62 -16.59 -18.52 2.15
C THR A 62 -16.25 -18.71 3.64
N SER A 63 -16.61 -19.87 4.21
CA SER A 63 -16.29 -20.22 5.59
C SER A 63 -14.79 -20.39 5.81
N GLY A 64 -14.34 -20.23 7.06
CA GLY A 64 -12.93 -20.34 7.44
C GLY A 64 -12.11 -19.08 7.23
N ARG A 65 -12.71 -18.00 6.69
CA ARG A 65 -12.08 -16.69 6.55
C ARG A 65 -11.79 -16.04 7.91
N PRO A 66 -10.81 -15.13 8.01
CA PRO A 66 -10.61 -14.36 9.23
C PRO A 66 -11.82 -13.46 9.52
N PRO A 67 -12.00 -13.02 10.79
CA PRO A 67 -13.06 -12.10 11.15
C PRO A 67 -12.91 -10.70 10.53
N PHE A 68 -11.71 -10.34 10.07
CA PHE A 68 -11.36 -9.01 9.56
C PHE A 68 -11.69 -7.90 10.58
N ASP A 69 -11.36 -8.13 11.84
CA ASP A 69 -11.53 -7.21 12.97
C ASP A 69 -10.20 -6.74 13.56
N GLY A 70 -9.09 -7.12 12.93
CA GLY A 70 -7.75 -6.68 13.27
C GLY A 70 -7.44 -5.25 12.84
N THR A 71 -6.27 -4.78 13.19
CA THR A 71 -5.71 -3.51 12.74
C THR A 71 -4.56 -3.77 11.78
N ASN A 72 -4.42 -2.94 10.74
CA ASN A 72 -3.35 -3.09 9.74
C ASN A 72 -3.33 -4.45 9.05
N THR A 73 -4.49 -4.96 8.65
CA THR A 73 -4.60 -6.20 7.87
C THR A 73 -3.86 -6.05 6.54
N THR A 74 -2.97 -6.99 6.26
CA THR A 74 -2.17 -7.02 5.03
C THR A 74 -2.33 -8.34 4.30
N CYS A 75 -2.33 -8.25 2.97
CA CYS A 75 -2.41 -9.39 2.06
C CYS A 75 -1.12 -9.54 1.26
N TYR A 76 -0.69 -10.77 1.00
CA TYR A 76 0.51 -11.09 0.24
C TYR A 76 0.23 -12.22 -0.75
N LEU A 77 0.65 -12.05 -1.99
CA LEU A 77 0.53 -13.09 -3.01
C LEU A 77 1.76 -13.99 -2.99
N SER A 78 1.54 -15.26 -2.70
CA SER A 78 2.48 -16.34 -3.00
C SER A 78 2.26 -16.77 -4.45
N GLN A 79 2.99 -16.14 -5.38
CA GLN A 79 2.72 -16.25 -6.82
C GLN A 79 2.84 -17.68 -7.33
N PHE A 80 3.90 -18.42 -6.97
CA PHE A 80 4.12 -19.79 -7.46
C PHE A 80 3.07 -20.78 -6.98
N TYR A 81 2.43 -20.50 -5.84
CA TYR A 81 1.46 -21.42 -5.22
C TYR A 81 0.02 -20.98 -5.37
N ASN A 82 -0.23 -19.79 -5.95
CA ASN A 82 -1.56 -19.20 -6.07
C ASN A 82 -2.32 -19.16 -4.75
N ALA A 83 -1.62 -18.71 -3.71
CA ALA A 83 -2.16 -18.55 -2.38
C ALA A 83 -2.00 -17.08 -1.92
N ILE A 84 -3.00 -16.57 -1.21
CA ILE A 84 -2.90 -15.26 -0.57
C ILE A 84 -2.78 -15.47 0.94
N TYR A 85 -1.70 -14.93 1.50
CA TYR A 85 -1.47 -14.93 2.95
C TYR A 85 -1.97 -13.63 3.55
N VAL A 86 -2.79 -13.74 4.60
CA VAL A 86 -3.41 -12.58 5.25
C VAL A 86 -2.95 -12.53 6.71
N LEU A 87 -2.32 -11.43 7.09
CA LEU A 87 -1.79 -11.15 8.41
C LEU A 87 -2.64 -10.09 9.10
N ASN A 88 -2.64 -10.09 10.44
CA ASN A 88 -3.33 -9.10 11.28
C ASN A 88 -4.85 -8.98 11.04
N ALA A 89 -5.50 -10.02 10.52
CA ALA A 89 -6.94 -10.00 10.22
C ALA A 89 -7.82 -10.51 11.35
N ASP A 90 -7.24 -10.99 12.45
CA ASP A 90 -7.94 -11.55 13.62
C ASP A 90 -7.39 -10.89 14.89
N SER A 91 -8.16 -10.02 15.51
CA SER A 91 -7.75 -9.31 16.73
C SER A 91 -7.58 -10.22 17.94
N SER A 92 -8.25 -11.38 17.94
CA SER A 92 -8.17 -12.38 19.02
C SER A 92 -6.94 -13.28 18.87
N ASN A 93 -6.45 -13.47 17.64
CA ASN A 93 -5.29 -14.30 17.30
C ASN A 93 -4.37 -13.59 16.30
N PRO A 94 -3.74 -12.46 16.68
CA PRO A 94 -3.00 -11.60 15.74
C PRO A 94 -1.74 -12.27 15.16
N SER A 95 -1.23 -13.35 15.77
CA SER A 95 -0.11 -14.13 15.25
C SER A 95 -0.48 -15.12 14.16
N ASN A 96 -1.77 -15.46 14.00
CA ASN A 96 -2.18 -16.41 13.00
C ASN A 96 -2.11 -15.81 11.59
N ILE A 97 -1.73 -16.66 10.62
CA ILE A 97 -1.77 -16.33 9.20
C ILE A 97 -2.94 -17.07 8.58
N TYR A 98 -3.84 -16.34 7.94
CA TYR A 98 -4.90 -16.94 7.16
C TYR A 98 -4.43 -17.15 5.73
N ILE A 99 -4.71 -18.33 5.20
CA ILE A 99 -4.30 -18.73 3.85
C ILE A 99 -5.55 -18.89 3.00
N TYR A 100 -5.68 -18.05 1.97
CA TYR A 100 -6.68 -18.21 0.92
C TYR A 100 -6.06 -18.94 -0.27
N ASN A 101 -6.53 -20.15 -0.54
CA ASN A 101 -6.17 -20.88 -1.75
C ASN A 101 -7.03 -20.38 -2.90
N ALA A 102 -6.45 -19.63 -3.84
CA ALA A 102 -7.21 -19.02 -4.93
C ALA A 102 -7.72 -20.05 -5.95
N ALA A 103 -7.04 -21.19 -6.09
CA ALA A 103 -7.47 -22.25 -7.00
C ALA A 103 -8.75 -22.97 -6.52
N SER A 104 -8.90 -23.17 -5.20
CA SER A 104 -10.06 -23.85 -4.60
C SER A 104 -11.05 -22.90 -3.94
N SER A 105 -10.74 -21.60 -3.88
CA SER A 105 -11.54 -20.57 -3.19
C SER A 105 -11.83 -20.95 -1.72
N SER A 106 -10.82 -21.42 -1.00
CA SER A 106 -10.98 -21.94 0.37
C SER A 106 -9.99 -21.29 1.33
N TRP A 107 -10.39 -21.16 2.59
CA TRP A 107 -9.59 -20.61 3.66
C TRP A 107 -9.07 -21.70 4.61
N SER A 108 -7.92 -21.44 5.19
CA SER A 108 -7.37 -22.19 6.32
C SER A 108 -6.56 -21.27 7.23
N THR A 109 -6.35 -21.66 8.49
CA THR A 109 -5.66 -20.86 9.49
C THR A 109 -4.37 -21.54 9.92
N GLN A 110 -3.23 -20.92 9.63
CA GLN A 110 -1.91 -21.37 10.05
C GLN A 110 -1.54 -20.73 11.39
N THR A 111 -1.32 -21.56 12.39
CA THR A 111 -0.80 -21.09 13.68
C THR A 111 0.69 -20.75 13.58
N VAL A 112 1.10 -19.67 14.24
CA VAL A 112 2.46 -19.19 14.25
C VAL A 112 2.93 -18.90 15.68
N THR A 113 4.11 -19.35 16.03
CA THR A 113 4.79 -19.01 17.28
C THR A 113 5.68 -17.78 17.06
N THR A 114 5.60 -16.82 17.95
CA THR A 114 6.24 -15.51 17.77
C THR A 114 7.66 -15.43 18.33
N GLY A 115 7.98 -16.17 19.40
CA GLY A 115 9.24 -15.96 20.09
C GLY A 115 9.41 -14.51 20.56
N ASN A 116 10.47 -13.84 20.08
CA ASN A 116 10.73 -12.42 20.36
C ASN A 116 10.02 -11.46 19.38
N PHE A 117 9.43 -11.96 18.32
CA PHE A 117 8.71 -11.17 17.32
C PHE A 117 7.48 -10.51 17.93
N ASP A 118 7.27 -9.22 17.65
CA ASP A 118 6.13 -8.46 18.15
C ASP A 118 5.08 -8.29 17.08
N VAL A 119 4.00 -9.06 17.18
CA VAL A 119 2.87 -9.04 16.24
C VAL A 119 2.07 -7.73 16.28
N SER A 120 2.29 -6.88 17.29
CA SER A 120 1.58 -5.59 17.39
C SER A 120 2.31 -4.46 16.69
N ASN A 121 3.59 -4.65 16.35
CA ASN A 121 4.42 -3.60 15.74
C ASN A 121 5.48 -4.19 14.83
N PHE A 122 5.15 -4.33 13.56
CA PHE A 122 6.07 -4.78 12.53
C PHE A 122 5.64 -4.30 11.15
N VAL A 123 6.60 -4.28 10.23
CA VAL A 123 6.36 -4.16 8.78
C VAL A 123 7.00 -5.37 8.13
N THR A 124 6.34 -5.95 7.13
CA THR A 124 6.82 -7.16 6.48
C THR A 124 6.65 -7.10 4.96
N ILE A 125 7.47 -7.87 4.29
CA ILE A 125 7.35 -8.20 2.86
C ILE A 125 7.37 -9.73 2.70
N LEU A 126 6.84 -10.22 1.61
CA LEU A 126 6.98 -11.61 1.20
C LEU A 126 7.95 -11.69 0.03
N ASP A 127 9.03 -12.43 0.21
CA ASP A 127 9.87 -12.87 -0.90
C ASP A 127 9.14 -14.02 -1.61
N HIS A 128 8.53 -13.71 -2.76
CA HIS A 128 7.69 -14.67 -3.47
C HIS A 128 8.50 -15.81 -4.11
N ASP A 129 9.80 -15.62 -4.35
CA ASP A 129 10.67 -16.65 -4.92
C ASP A 129 10.96 -17.77 -3.94
N THR A 130 11.25 -17.42 -2.69
CA THR A 130 11.51 -18.38 -1.63
C THR A 130 10.29 -18.69 -0.77
N ASN A 131 9.22 -17.89 -0.92
CA ASN A 131 8.00 -17.94 -0.11
C ASN A 131 8.27 -17.71 1.38
N ILE A 132 9.22 -16.81 1.69
CA ILE A 132 9.64 -16.45 3.03
C ILE A 132 9.20 -15.01 3.31
N PHE A 133 8.52 -14.81 4.43
CA PHE A 133 8.32 -13.47 4.97
C PHE A 133 9.58 -12.95 5.62
N TYR A 134 9.88 -11.67 5.38
CA TYR A 134 10.87 -10.91 6.13
C TYR A 134 10.17 -9.73 6.80
N ALA A 135 10.41 -9.56 8.09
CA ALA A 135 9.75 -8.53 8.88
C ALA A 135 10.73 -7.80 9.79
N LEU A 136 10.61 -6.47 9.84
CA LEU A 136 11.30 -5.67 10.85
C LEU A 136 10.36 -5.45 12.02
N SER A 137 10.75 -5.94 13.20
CA SER A 137 10.01 -5.82 14.46
C SER A 137 10.97 -5.54 15.62
N LYS A 138 10.66 -4.54 16.45
CA LYS A 138 11.51 -4.15 17.60
C LYS A 138 12.98 -3.85 17.26
N GLY A 139 13.24 -3.45 16.02
CA GLY A 139 14.58 -3.15 15.56
C GLY A 139 15.42 -4.36 15.14
N GLU A 140 14.83 -5.55 15.08
CA GLU A 140 15.42 -6.79 14.61
C GLU A 140 14.73 -7.26 13.33
N LEU A 141 15.48 -7.91 12.43
CA LEU A 141 14.95 -8.55 11.23
C LEU A 141 14.61 -10.00 11.52
N PHE A 142 13.40 -10.39 11.20
CA PHE A 142 12.88 -11.74 11.35
C PHE A 142 12.54 -12.36 10.01
N SER A 143 12.52 -13.69 9.95
CA SER A 143 11.99 -14.46 8.82
C SER A 143 10.95 -15.48 9.27
N LEU A 144 10.01 -15.79 8.37
CA LEU A 144 9.04 -16.85 8.54
C LEU A 144 8.87 -17.60 7.21
N ASP A 145 9.31 -18.85 7.20
CA ASP A 145 9.23 -19.71 6.02
C ASP A 145 7.82 -20.31 5.88
N MET A 146 7.12 -19.94 4.81
CA MET A 146 5.81 -20.49 4.46
C MET A 146 5.92 -21.79 3.65
N GLY A 147 7.11 -22.17 3.21
CA GLY A 147 7.31 -23.34 2.35
C GLY A 147 6.42 -23.30 1.11
N SER A 148 5.71 -24.39 0.82
CA SER A 148 4.77 -24.50 -0.30
C SER A 148 3.30 -24.45 0.15
N LEU A 149 2.99 -23.75 1.24
CA LEU A 149 1.64 -23.80 1.83
C LEU A 149 0.61 -23.11 0.96
N THR A 150 -0.36 -23.90 0.49
CA THR A 150 -1.63 -23.43 -0.08
C THR A 150 -2.80 -23.64 0.87
N SER A 151 -2.54 -24.34 1.97
CA SER A 151 -3.44 -24.55 3.12
C SER A 151 -2.60 -24.76 4.37
N ALA A 152 -3.22 -24.54 5.53
CA ALA A 152 -2.52 -24.64 6.81
C ALA A 152 -1.93 -26.02 7.07
N ASN A 153 -0.75 -26.04 7.66
CA ASN A 153 -0.10 -27.21 8.21
C ASN A 153 -0.62 -27.48 9.64
N SER A 154 -0.58 -28.73 10.07
CA SER A 154 -0.93 -29.12 11.44
C SER A 154 0.08 -28.65 12.50
N SER A 155 1.33 -28.39 12.10
CA SER A 155 2.39 -27.89 12.98
C SER A 155 2.45 -26.37 12.90
N PRO A 156 2.64 -25.67 14.03
CA PRO A 156 2.91 -24.23 14.01
C PRO A 156 4.18 -23.90 13.21
N LEU A 157 4.16 -22.79 12.50
CA LEU A 157 5.36 -22.13 11.98
C LEU A 157 5.98 -21.25 13.07
N SER A 158 7.22 -20.81 12.88
CA SER A 158 7.91 -19.97 13.85
C SER A 158 8.62 -18.82 13.16
N TRP A 159 8.46 -17.60 13.71
CA TRP A 159 9.34 -16.50 13.38
C TRP A 159 10.75 -16.79 13.90
N ASN A 160 11.74 -16.61 13.03
CA ASN A 160 13.15 -16.78 13.34
C ASN A 160 13.83 -15.42 13.32
N ASP A 161 14.56 -15.11 14.39
CA ASP A 161 15.41 -13.93 14.47
C ASP A 161 16.61 -14.13 13.53
N ILE A 162 16.84 -13.16 12.64
CA ILE A 162 17.97 -13.19 11.70
C ILE A 162 19.13 -12.40 12.31
N GLU A 163 18.98 -11.08 12.38
CA GLU A 163 19.97 -10.15 12.93
C GLU A 163 19.41 -8.73 13.05
N ALA A 164 20.07 -7.90 13.86
CA ALA A 164 19.80 -6.47 13.90
C ALA A 164 20.33 -5.78 12.65
N PRO A 165 19.57 -4.82 12.05
CA PRO A 165 20.09 -3.98 10.99
C PRO A 165 21.35 -3.21 11.36
N THR A 166 22.23 -3.01 10.39
CA THR A 166 23.46 -2.20 10.56
C THR A 166 23.20 -0.70 10.60
N PHE A 167 21.96 -0.27 10.30
CA PHE A 167 21.52 1.12 10.37
C PHE A 167 20.70 1.37 11.65
N THR A 168 20.46 2.65 11.98
CA THR A 168 19.69 2.99 13.18
C THR A 168 18.20 2.68 13.00
N THR A 169 17.64 1.94 13.94
CA THR A 169 16.21 1.61 14.01
C THR A 169 15.46 2.46 15.05
N THR A 170 16.20 3.27 15.83
CA THR A 170 15.58 4.16 16.83
C THR A 170 14.78 5.27 16.15
N GLY A 171 13.47 5.28 16.39
CA GLY A 171 12.55 6.24 15.76
C GLY A 171 12.25 5.95 14.30
N TYR A 172 12.71 4.82 13.76
CA TYR A 172 12.39 4.39 12.40
C TYR A 172 10.99 3.78 12.36
N ASN A 173 10.15 4.33 11.50
CA ASN A 173 8.89 3.71 11.09
C ASN A 173 9.17 2.98 9.76
N PRO A 174 9.23 1.64 9.74
CA PRO A 174 9.79 0.94 8.58
C PRO A 174 8.97 1.10 7.31
N VAL A 175 9.67 1.34 6.18
CA VAL A 175 9.13 1.24 4.83
C VAL A 175 9.98 0.24 4.09
N MET A 176 9.39 -0.91 3.73
CA MET A 176 10.10 -2.03 3.14
C MET A 176 9.55 -2.36 1.76
N ALA A 177 10.45 -2.58 0.81
CA ALA A 177 10.14 -3.09 -0.52
C ALA A 177 11.06 -4.25 -0.86
N ILE A 178 10.66 -5.10 -1.80
CA ILE A 178 11.50 -6.19 -2.32
C ILE A 178 11.70 -6.02 -3.82
N ALA A 179 12.93 -6.15 -4.27
CA ALA A 179 13.27 -6.27 -5.68
C ALA A 179 14.63 -6.97 -5.83
N GLN A 180 14.80 -7.78 -6.86
CA GLN A 180 16.01 -8.57 -7.16
C GLN A 180 16.51 -9.39 -5.95
N ASN A 181 15.56 -9.96 -5.18
CA ASN A 181 15.84 -10.73 -3.96
C ASN A 181 16.65 -9.94 -2.92
N HIS A 182 16.42 -8.62 -2.88
CA HIS A 182 16.93 -7.71 -1.86
C HIS A 182 15.78 -6.98 -1.19
N ILE A 183 15.90 -6.78 0.11
CA ILE A 183 14.98 -5.93 0.88
C ILE A 183 15.55 -4.51 0.90
N HIS A 184 14.73 -3.57 0.47
CA HIS A 184 15.03 -2.15 0.44
C HIS A 184 14.34 -1.45 1.60
N PHE A 185 15.10 -0.86 2.51
CA PHE A 185 14.61 -0.07 3.63
C PHE A 185 14.69 1.41 3.25
N LEU A 186 13.51 2.01 3.05
CA LEU A 186 13.36 3.42 2.68
C LEU A 186 13.14 4.28 3.91
N ASP A 187 13.39 5.58 3.81
CA ASP A 187 13.18 6.55 4.89
C ASP A 187 13.92 6.21 6.21
N VAL A 188 15.04 5.53 6.12
CA VAL A 188 15.87 5.23 7.28
C VAL A 188 16.42 6.55 7.85
N PRO A 189 16.32 6.82 9.17
CA PRO A 189 16.78 8.06 9.76
C PRO A 189 18.24 8.38 9.44
N GLY A 190 18.48 9.55 8.85
CA GLY A 190 19.81 10.02 8.44
C GLY A 190 20.17 9.71 7.00
N ASN A 191 19.39 8.93 6.28
CA ASN A 191 19.60 8.69 4.85
C ASN A 191 19.19 9.90 4.00
N ALA A 192 19.87 10.05 2.86
CA ALA A 192 19.48 11.04 1.87
C ALA A 192 18.22 10.59 1.10
N ALA A 193 17.45 11.57 0.59
CA ALA A 193 16.36 11.30 -0.34
C ALA A 193 16.87 10.55 -1.57
N GLY A 194 16.07 9.60 -2.07
CA GLY A 194 16.43 8.75 -3.21
C GLY A 194 17.36 7.57 -2.86
N THR A 195 17.55 7.25 -1.57
CA THR A 195 18.43 6.14 -1.15
C THR A 195 17.69 5.11 -0.28
N ALA A 196 18.22 3.89 -0.23
CA ALA A 196 17.76 2.82 0.65
C ALA A 196 18.93 2.07 1.28
N ASN A 197 18.73 1.53 2.49
CA ASN A 197 19.56 0.47 3.02
C ASN A 197 19.10 -0.87 2.45
N ILE A 198 20.02 -1.81 2.29
CA ILE A 198 19.76 -3.08 1.61
C ILE A 198 20.09 -4.26 2.52
N PHE A 199 19.15 -5.22 2.60
CA PHE A 199 19.44 -6.57 3.08
C PHE A 199 19.47 -7.53 1.88
N VAL A 200 20.57 -8.23 1.72
CA VAL A 200 20.79 -9.19 0.64
C VAL A 200 20.32 -10.56 1.09
N ILE A 201 19.17 -11.01 0.58
CA ILE A 201 18.53 -12.25 1.04
C ILE A 201 19.41 -13.47 0.82
N HIS A 202 20.00 -13.62 -0.37
CA HIS A 202 20.80 -14.81 -0.71
C HIS A 202 22.05 -15.01 0.16
N PHE A 203 22.61 -13.93 0.67
CA PHE A 203 23.81 -13.97 1.48
C PHE A 203 23.54 -13.67 2.95
N SER A 204 22.30 -13.34 3.28
CA SER A 204 21.84 -13.05 4.65
C SER A 204 22.71 -12.00 5.34
N TYR A 205 22.87 -10.81 4.73
CA TYR A 205 23.62 -9.71 5.33
C TYR A 205 23.12 -8.34 4.91
N PHE A 206 23.32 -7.34 5.77
CA PHE A 206 23.07 -5.94 5.44
C PHE A 206 24.27 -5.33 4.70
N GLN A 207 24.01 -4.68 3.57
CA GLN A 207 25.03 -3.91 2.88
C GLN A 207 25.46 -2.73 3.76
N PRO A 208 26.77 -2.43 3.85
CA PRO A 208 27.27 -1.32 4.68
C PRO A 208 26.91 0.05 4.10
N GLU A 209 26.79 0.14 2.77
CA GLU A 209 26.53 1.38 2.05
C GLU A 209 25.07 1.43 1.56
N THR A 210 24.50 2.64 1.53
CA THR A 210 23.18 2.84 0.96
C THR A 210 23.21 2.76 -0.56
N GLN A 211 22.15 2.18 -1.15
CA GLN A 211 21.92 2.19 -2.59
C GLN A 211 21.21 3.49 -2.99
N SER A 212 21.66 4.14 -4.08
CA SER A 212 21.01 5.34 -4.63
C SER A 212 20.23 5.00 -5.90
N TYR A 213 19.04 5.56 -6.02
CA TYR A 213 18.14 5.44 -7.17
C TYR A 213 17.90 6.78 -7.88
N GLY A 214 18.93 7.62 -7.87
CA GLY A 214 18.90 9.00 -8.35
C GLY A 214 18.84 9.99 -7.19
N SER A 215 19.63 11.05 -7.28
CA SER A 215 19.71 12.08 -6.23
C SER A 215 18.34 12.77 -6.08
N ASN A 216 17.78 12.74 -4.85
CA ASN A 216 16.47 13.29 -4.51
C ASN A 216 15.33 12.78 -5.41
N SER A 217 15.42 11.57 -5.94
CA SER A 217 14.45 11.00 -6.86
C SER A 217 13.11 10.69 -6.19
N PHE A 218 13.11 10.39 -4.89
CA PHE A 218 11.95 10.30 -4.02
C PHE A 218 12.30 10.91 -2.65
N PRO A 219 11.29 11.40 -1.87
CA PRO A 219 11.56 12.06 -0.59
C PRO A 219 12.08 11.08 0.48
N ALA A 220 12.87 11.60 1.43
CA ALA A 220 13.15 10.92 2.70
C ALA A 220 12.00 11.24 3.65
N SER A 221 10.89 10.52 3.51
CA SER A 221 9.69 10.64 4.33
C SER A 221 8.98 9.29 4.36
N HIS A 222 8.24 9.04 5.44
CA HIS A 222 7.43 7.84 5.56
C HIS A 222 6.39 7.75 4.43
N GLY A 223 6.04 6.51 4.07
CA GLY A 223 5.06 6.18 3.05
C GLY A 223 4.81 4.68 3.00
N GLN A 224 4.21 4.24 1.91
CA GLN A 224 3.93 2.83 1.64
C GLN A 224 4.71 2.37 0.42
N ALA A 225 5.15 1.12 0.42
CA ALA A 225 5.81 0.52 -0.74
C ALA A 225 5.16 -0.82 -1.10
N THR A 226 5.16 -1.13 -2.39
CA THR A 226 4.73 -2.43 -2.93
C THR A 226 5.49 -2.72 -4.22
N SER A 227 5.83 -3.98 -4.45
CA SER A 227 6.65 -4.37 -5.59
C SER A 227 5.79 -4.86 -6.74
N PHE A 228 6.14 -4.47 -7.96
CA PHE A 228 5.48 -4.96 -9.16
C PHE A 228 5.86 -6.41 -9.41
N PHE A 229 4.87 -7.24 -9.72
CA PHE A 229 5.09 -8.61 -10.12
C PHE A 229 5.51 -8.69 -11.60
N LYS A 230 6.11 -9.81 -11.94
CA LYS A 230 6.37 -10.23 -13.33
C LYS A 230 5.64 -11.54 -13.58
N ASP A 231 5.32 -11.84 -14.83
CA ASP A 231 4.74 -13.14 -15.18
C ASP A 231 5.71 -14.30 -14.89
N SER A 232 7.00 -13.99 -14.88
CA SER A 232 8.06 -14.93 -14.50
C SER A 232 9.30 -14.18 -14.02
N GLY A 233 10.05 -14.79 -13.11
CA GLY A 233 11.29 -14.25 -12.55
C GLY A 233 11.04 -13.31 -11.36
N VAL A 234 12.13 -12.73 -10.86
CA VAL A 234 12.14 -11.87 -9.68
C VAL A 234 11.52 -10.50 -9.99
N GLN A 235 10.95 -9.88 -8.97
CA GLN A 235 10.52 -8.49 -9.01
C GLN A 235 11.74 -7.58 -9.21
N GLU A 236 11.63 -6.59 -10.07
CA GLU A 236 12.73 -5.66 -10.40
C GLU A 236 12.40 -4.22 -10.03
N GLU A 237 11.11 -3.95 -9.77
CA GLU A 237 10.59 -2.62 -9.55
C GLU A 237 9.65 -2.59 -8.36
N PHE A 238 9.66 -1.48 -7.64
CA PHE A 238 8.68 -1.22 -6.61
C PHE A 238 8.14 0.21 -6.70
N ALA A 239 6.88 0.37 -6.31
CA ALA A 239 6.28 1.68 -6.10
C ALA A 239 6.51 2.11 -4.65
N PHE A 240 6.80 3.41 -4.46
CA PHE A 240 6.79 4.10 -3.19
C PHE A 240 5.82 5.29 -3.26
N ILE A 241 4.93 5.39 -2.30
CA ILE A 241 3.95 6.46 -2.19
C ILE A 241 4.12 7.09 -0.81
N PRO A 242 4.57 8.36 -0.72
CA PRO A 242 4.68 9.07 0.56
C PRO A 242 3.29 9.29 1.17
N ASP A 243 3.22 9.43 2.50
CA ASP A 243 1.98 9.59 3.25
C ASP A 243 1.12 10.78 2.80
N ASP A 244 1.75 11.82 2.25
CA ASP A 244 1.03 12.98 1.71
C ASP A 244 0.37 12.71 0.34
N GLY A 245 0.63 11.54 -0.25
CA GLY A 245 0.10 11.15 -1.55
C GLY A 245 0.47 12.13 -2.68
N SER A 246 1.59 12.82 -2.57
CA SER A 246 2.01 13.85 -3.54
C SER A 246 2.35 13.28 -4.90
N ALA A 247 2.91 12.06 -4.93
CA ALA A 247 3.30 11.36 -6.15
C ALA A 247 3.33 9.85 -5.91
N THR A 248 3.47 9.08 -6.98
CA THR A 248 3.85 7.67 -7.00
C THR A 248 5.25 7.58 -7.61
N TYR A 249 6.21 7.12 -6.85
CA TYR A 249 7.59 6.91 -7.32
C TYR A 249 7.77 5.44 -7.65
N VAL A 250 8.14 5.11 -8.89
CA VAL A 250 8.49 3.75 -9.28
C VAL A 250 9.99 3.65 -9.42
N VAL A 251 10.58 2.83 -8.57
CA VAL A 251 12.02 2.59 -8.51
C VAL A 251 12.35 1.32 -9.28
N SER A 252 13.18 1.43 -10.30
CA SER A 252 13.78 0.28 -10.99
C SER A 252 15.15 -0.01 -10.38
N VAL A 253 15.27 -1.18 -9.78
CA VAL A 253 16.51 -1.62 -9.13
C VAL A 253 17.53 -2.05 -10.17
N GLU A 254 17.08 -2.61 -11.30
CA GLU A 254 17.95 -3.01 -12.41
C GLU A 254 18.74 -1.83 -12.98
N THR A 255 18.08 -0.68 -13.14
CA THR A 255 18.68 0.51 -13.77
C THR A 255 19.11 1.56 -12.77
N ASN A 256 18.83 1.39 -11.48
CA ASN A 256 19.06 2.38 -10.42
C ASN A 256 18.40 3.74 -10.72
N THR A 257 17.19 3.71 -11.27
CA THR A 257 16.43 4.90 -11.65
C THR A 257 15.09 4.96 -10.95
N THR A 258 14.54 6.17 -10.87
CA THR A 258 13.20 6.41 -10.35
C THR A 258 12.36 7.16 -11.37
N GLN A 259 11.17 6.67 -11.63
CA GLN A 259 10.15 7.34 -12.42
C GLN A 259 9.08 7.92 -11.50
N THR A 260 8.63 9.15 -11.78
CA THR A 260 7.54 9.79 -11.04
C THR A 260 6.26 9.74 -11.85
N LEU A 261 5.22 9.16 -11.25
CA LEU A 261 3.85 9.07 -11.76
C LEU A 261 2.92 9.96 -10.94
N ALA A 262 1.69 10.13 -11.43
CA ALA A 262 0.64 10.82 -10.67
C ALA A 262 0.46 10.20 -9.28
N GLY A 263 0.32 11.04 -8.26
CA GLY A 263 -0.07 10.61 -6.92
C GLY A 263 -1.53 10.17 -6.87
N PRO A 264 -1.94 9.37 -5.86
CA PRO A 264 -3.31 8.93 -5.69
C PRO A 264 -4.29 10.10 -5.67
N SER A 265 -5.46 9.92 -6.30
CA SER A 265 -6.52 10.92 -6.29
C SER A 265 -7.08 11.13 -4.87
N THR A 266 -7.14 10.06 -4.08
CA THR A 266 -7.47 10.11 -2.65
C THR A 266 -6.19 10.03 -1.84
N LYS A 267 -5.86 11.12 -1.17
CA LYS A 267 -4.69 11.19 -0.28
C LYS A 267 -5.10 10.64 1.08
N ASP A 268 -4.49 9.52 1.46
CA ASP A 268 -4.82 8.81 2.69
C ASP A 268 -3.55 8.10 3.20
N SER A 269 -2.98 8.60 4.29
CA SER A 269 -1.78 8.01 4.91
C SER A 269 -2.01 6.62 5.51
N GLY A 270 -3.27 6.24 5.72
CA GLY A 270 -3.68 4.91 6.15
C GLY A 270 -4.04 3.97 5.00
N ALA A 271 -3.85 4.40 3.73
CA ALA A 271 -4.09 3.55 2.58
C ALA A 271 -3.05 2.44 2.49
N THR A 272 -3.45 1.30 1.92
CA THR A 272 -2.54 0.21 1.54
C THR A 272 -2.49 0.08 0.02
N TYR A 273 -1.38 -0.45 -0.47
CA TYR A 273 -1.15 -0.58 -1.92
C TYR A 273 -0.77 -2.00 -2.27
N PHE A 274 -1.20 -2.45 -3.44
CA PHE A 274 -0.79 -3.74 -4.00
C PHE A 274 -0.59 -3.58 -5.51
N ALA A 275 0.55 -4.05 -6.03
CA ALA A 275 0.84 -4.00 -7.46
C ALA A 275 0.60 -5.35 -8.12
N SER A 276 0.21 -5.33 -9.41
CA SER A 276 0.23 -6.48 -10.32
C SER A 276 1.41 -6.33 -11.30
N THR A 277 1.31 -6.97 -12.46
CA THR A 277 2.25 -6.78 -13.57
C THR A 277 2.01 -5.47 -14.33
N ASP A 278 0.78 -4.92 -14.25
CA ASP A 278 0.34 -3.82 -15.12
C ASP A 278 -0.53 -2.76 -14.42
N ALA A 279 -0.66 -2.84 -13.10
CA ALA A 279 -1.44 -1.88 -12.31
C ALA A 279 -0.93 -1.78 -10.88
N LEU A 280 -1.06 -0.59 -10.30
CA LEU A 280 -0.93 -0.34 -8.87
C LEU A 280 -2.31 0.00 -8.31
N VAL A 281 -2.75 -0.73 -7.30
CA VAL A 281 -4.05 -0.56 -6.65
C VAL A 281 -3.87 0.07 -5.28
N GLN A 282 -4.72 1.05 -4.96
CA GLN A 282 -4.86 1.65 -3.63
C GLN A 282 -6.17 1.15 -3.00
N LEU A 283 -6.09 0.71 -1.75
CA LEU A 283 -7.23 0.54 -0.85
C LEU A 283 -7.12 1.61 0.24
N THR A 284 -8.07 2.53 0.29
CA THR A 284 -8.08 3.58 1.32
C THR A 284 -8.59 3.05 2.66
N SER A 285 -8.28 3.75 3.73
CA SER A 285 -8.82 3.46 5.08
C SER A 285 -10.35 3.54 5.15
N SER A 286 -11.00 4.19 4.19
CA SER A 286 -12.47 4.22 4.07
C SER A 286 -13.06 3.06 3.24
N GLY A 287 -12.23 2.18 2.68
CA GLY A 287 -12.64 1.06 1.84
C GLY A 287 -12.84 1.41 0.36
N ALA A 288 -12.50 2.61 -0.08
CA ALA A 288 -12.50 2.94 -1.50
C ALA A 288 -11.29 2.31 -2.20
N VAL A 289 -11.52 1.76 -3.41
CA VAL A 289 -10.47 1.10 -4.20
C VAL A 289 -10.28 1.84 -5.50
N SER A 290 -9.04 2.20 -5.80
CA SER A 290 -8.64 2.87 -7.03
C SER A 290 -7.35 2.28 -7.58
N TYR A 291 -7.01 2.59 -8.83
CA TYR A 291 -5.80 2.09 -9.47
C TYR A 291 -5.20 3.11 -10.42
N ILE A 292 -3.91 2.95 -10.68
CA ILE A 292 -3.21 3.55 -11.80
C ILE A 292 -2.62 2.44 -12.66
N SER A 293 -2.76 2.54 -13.99
CA SER A 293 -2.13 1.60 -14.92
C SER A 293 -0.63 1.79 -14.94
N TYR A 294 0.10 0.71 -15.06
CA TYR A 294 1.54 0.69 -15.16
C TYR A 294 2.01 -0.12 -16.38
N ASN A 295 3.09 0.32 -17.02
CA ASN A 295 3.72 -0.38 -18.12
C ASN A 295 5.23 -0.25 -17.98
N ASN A 296 5.91 -1.32 -17.59
CA ASN A 296 7.36 -1.35 -17.41
C ASN A 296 8.16 -1.03 -18.69
N ALA A 297 7.54 -1.16 -19.86
CA ALA A 297 8.17 -0.88 -21.16
C ALA A 297 7.94 0.56 -21.67
N SER A 298 7.15 1.41 -20.97
CA SER A 298 6.78 2.72 -21.49
C SER A 298 6.68 3.79 -20.40
N THR A 299 7.76 4.54 -20.23
CA THR A 299 7.80 5.72 -19.36
C THR A 299 6.75 6.77 -19.77
N GLU A 300 6.52 6.96 -21.09
CA GLU A 300 5.54 7.92 -21.59
C GLU A 300 4.12 7.53 -21.18
N ALA A 301 3.75 6.24 -21.34
CA ALA A 301 2.44 5.74 -20.94
C ALA A 301 2.22 5.92 -19.43
N ASN A 302 3.24 5.64 -18.61
CA ASN A 302 3.18 5.80 -17.16
C ASN A 302 3.02 7.25 -16.74
N THR A 303 3.74 8.18 -17.38
CA THR A 303 3.65 9.62 -17.07
C THR A 303 2.27 10.18 -17.43
N ALA A 304 1.62 9.65 -18.47
CA ALA A 304 0.27 10.04 -18.88
C ALA A 304 -0.84 9.35 -18.07
N ALA A 305 -0.52 8.29 -17.32
CA ALA A 305 -1.51 7.53 -16.56
C ALA A 305 -2.09 8.35 -15.41
N THR A 306 -3.36 8.12 -15.12
CA THR A 306 -4.11 8.76 -14.04
C THR A 306 -4.81 7.73 -13.18
N TRP A 307 -5.01 8.06 -11.91
CA TRP A 307 -5.76 7.22 -10.99
C TRP A 307 -7.23 7.17 -11.34
N SER A 308 -7.81 5.99 -11.32
CA SER A 308 -9.22 5.72 -11.62
C SER A 308 -9.84 4.84 -10.55
N THR A 309 -11.12 5.03 -10.27
CA THR A 309 -11.88 4.18 -9.33
C THR A 309 -12.15 2.81 -9.96
N ILE A 310 -12.06 1.75 -9.17
CA ILE A 310 -12.50 0.41 -9.56
C ILE A 310 -14.02 0.33 -9.35
N ALA A 311 -14.77 0.60 -10.43
CA ALA A 311 -16.21 0.82 -10.36
C ALA A 311 -17.00 -0.40 -9.87
N ASN A 312 -16.60 -1.61 -10.25
CA ASN A 312 -17.26 -2.83 -9.83
C ASN A 312 -17.10 -3.13 -8.32
N LEU A 313 -15.99 -2.71 -7.68
CA LEU A 313 -15.82 -2.75 -6.23
C LEU A 313 -16.53 -1.58 -5.55
N ALA A 314 -16.56 -0.40 -6.15
CA ALA A 314 -17.29 0.75 -5.60
C ALA A 314 -18.79 0.47 -5.45
N SER A 315 -19.36 -0.39 -6.29
CA SER A 315 -20.77 -0.79 -6.22
C SER A 315 -21.10 -1.68 -5.00
N VAL A 316 -20.09 -2.30 -4.38
CA VAL A 316 -20.24 -3.25 -3.25
C VAL A 316 -19.54 -2.77 -1.97
N ALA A 317 -18.71 -1.71 -2.07
CA ALA A 317 -18.08 -1.08 -0.90
C ALA A 317 -19.13 -0.46 0.03
N PRO A 318 -18.87 -0.38 1.36
CA PRO A 318 -19.78 0.30 2.27
C PRO A 318 -19.96 1.74 1.81
N ALA A 319 -21.23 2.20 1.77
CA ALA A 319 -21.50 3.61 1.49
C ALA A 319 -20.79 4.44 2.55
N THR A 320 -19.85 5.28 2.14
CA THR A 320 -19.24 6.28 3.02
C THR A 320 -20.38 7.15 3.54
N SER A 321 -20.72 7.04 4.84
CA SER A 321 -21.68 7.94 5.46
C SER A 321 -21.03 9.32 5.49
N VAL A 322 -21.25 10.13 4.45
CA VAL A 322 -21.04 11.57 4.51
C VAL A 322 -22.05 12.05 5.55
N ALA A 323 -21.58 12.39 6.74
CA ALA A 323 -22.39 13.08 7.71
C ALA A 323 -22.79 14.42 7.08
N SER A 324 -23.94 14.43 6.41
CA SER A 324 -24.59 15.66 6.01
C SER A 324 -25.00 16.38 7.29
N SER A 325 -24.16 17.30 7.75
CA SER A 325 -24.56 18.28 8.74
C SER A 325 -25.62 19.17 8.06
N SER A 326 -26.86 18.72 8.08
CA SER A 326 -28.02 19.56 7.82
C SER A 326 -28.10 20.54 8.98
N ALA A 327 -27.50 21.70 8.81
CA ALA A 327 -27.74 22.87 9.65
C ALA A 327 -29.22 23.23 9.47
N THR A 328 -30.06 22.82 10.43
CA THR A 328 -31.43 23.28 10.56
C THR A 328 -31.36 24.76 10.96
N GLY A 329 -31.30 25.63 9.98
CA GLY A 329 -31.47 27.05 10.18
C GLY A 329 -32.93 27.36 10.48
N THR A 330 -33.23 27.58 11.75
CA THR A 330 -34.50 28.20 12.18
C THR A 330 -34.49 29.66 11.71
N GLY A 331 -35.28 29.94 10.73
CA GLY A 331 -35.49 31.29 10.26
C GLY A 331 -36.21 32.16 11.29
N THR A 332 -35.74 33.36 11.43
CA THR A 332 -36.56 34.48 11.91
C THR A 332 -36.29 35.70 11.05
N SER A 333 -37.38 36.26 10.61
CA SER A 333 -37.52 37.29 9.60
C SER A 333 -37.09 38.70 10.01
N SER A 334 -36.86 39.48 8.95
CA SER A 334 -37.04 40.96 8.79
C SER A 334 -35.87 41.84 9.31
N VAL A 335 -35.37 42.81 8.49
CA VAL A 335 -35.95 44.01 7.96
C VAL A 335 -34.93 44.72 7.03
N LYS A 336 -35.46 45.44 6.05
CA LYS A 336 -34.92 46.36 5.05
C LYS A 336 -33.76 47.27 5.43
N GLY A 337 -32.92 47.62 4.45
CA GLY A 337 -32.10 48.83 4.41
C GLY A 337 -31.06 48.86 3.30
N ALA A 338 -31.41 49.43 2.20
CA ALA A 338 -30.84 50.36 1.23
C ALA A 338 -29.30 50.53 1.07
N VAL A 339 -28.88 50.34 -0.19
CA VAL A 339 -28.05 51.15 -1.10
C VAL A 339 -26.75 51.77 -0.54
N ALA A 340 -25.62 51.41 -1.19
CA ALA A 340 -24.73 52.38 -1.82
C ALA A 340 -23.65 51.68 -2.67
N THR A 341 -23.63 52.11 -3.91
CA THR A 341 -22.66 51.92 -4.99
C THR A 341 -21.35 52.64 -4.68
N SER A 342 -20.19 52.03 -4.95
CA SER A 342 -19.06 52.84 -5.43
C SER A 342 -18.06 51.95 -6.18
N THR A 343 -17.98 52.17 -7.46
CA THR A 343 -16.95 51.92 -8.44
C THR A 343 -15.67 52.69 -8.09
N THR A 344 -14.50 52.06 -8.23
CA THR A 344 -13.31 52.79 -8.69
C THR A 344 -12.33 51.83 -9.37
N THR A 345 -12.10 52.12 -10.62
CA THR A 345 -11.09 51.73 -11.57
C THR A 345 -9.79 52.46 -11.33
N SER A 346 -8.63 51.83 -11.62
CA SER A 346 -7.46 52.45 -12.26
C SER A 346 -6.29 51.43 -12.18
N THR A 347 -5.86 50.92 -13.31
CA THR A 347 -4.88 51.34 -14.32
C THR A 347 -3.42 51.25 -13.88
N SER A 348 -2.74 50.26 -14.50
CA SER A 348 -1.56 50.29 -15.38
C SER A 348 -0.25 50.91 -14.88
N SER A 349 0.81 50.21 -15.14
CA SER A 349 2.05 50.47 -15.87
C SER A 349 3.20 49.64 -15.26
N GLY A 350 4.01 48.88 -15.95
CA GLY A 350 4.75 49.10 -17.18
C GLY A 350 6.22 49.33 -16.84
N SER A 351 7.09 48.43 -17.24
CA SER A 351 8.35 48.62 -17.94
C SER A 351 9.46 47.64 -17.55
N ASN A 352 9.87 46.88 -18.55
CA ASN A 352 11.19 46.79 -19.18
C ASN A 352 12.45 46.53 -18.34
N GLY A 353 13.12 45.41 -18.72
CA GLY A 353 14.48 45.44 -19.25
C GLY A 353 15.52 44.72 -18.42
N THR A 354 16.13 43.69 -18.91
CA THR A 354 17.47 43.71 -19.50
C THR A 354 18.03 42.30 -19.63
N GLU A 355 18.59 42.05 -20.77
CA GLU A 355 19.32 40.85 -21.18
C GLU A 355 20.59 40.65 -20.33
N GLY A 356 20.92 39.38 -20.09
CA GLY A 356 22.18 38.94 -19.52
C GLY A 356 22.61 37.61 -20.11
N THR A 357 23.48 37.66 -21.10
CA THR A 357 24.22 36.55 -21.70
C THR A 357 25.12 35.88 -20.67
N GLY A 358 24.98 34.55 -20.47
CA GLY A 358 25.87 33.76 -19.62
C GLY A 358 26.16 32.38 -20.21
N VAL A 359 27.40 32.20 -20.52
CA VAL A 359 28.22 31.15 -21.12
C VAL A 359 27.83 29.74 -20.62
N ALA A 360 27.64 28.83 -21.58
CA ALA A 360 27.56 27.39 -21.36
C ALA A 360 28.93 26.79 -21.07
N ILE A 361 29.06 26.14 -19.91
CA ILE A 361 30.21 25.27 -19.62
C ILE A 361 29.74 23.83 -19.79
N VAL A 362 30.28 23.18 -20.83
CA VAL A 362 30.13 21.74 -21.07
C VAL A 362 31.15 21.02 -20.20
N SER A 363 30.73 20.30 -19.19
CA SER A 363 31.55 19.33 -18.47
C SER A 363 31.28 17.93 -19.00
N LEU A 364 32.25 17.36 -19.69
CA LEU A 364 32.26 15.92 -20.01
C LEU A 364 32.54 15.12 -18.74
N GLY A 365 31.55 14.42 -18.26
CA GLY A 365 31.66 13.41 -17.22
C GLY A 365 31.99 12.06 -17.85
N LEU A 366 33.15 11.52 -17.53
CA LEU A 366 33.63 10.21 -17.93
C LEU A 366 32.93 9.15 -17.08
N SER A 367 31.97 8.39 -17.65
CA SER A 367 31.35 7.26 -16.98
C SER A 367 32.25 6.03 -17.06
N LEU A 368 32.71 5.58 -15.91
CA LEU A 368 33.42 4.31 -15.77
C LEU A 368 32.37 3.17 -15.75
N VAL A 369 32.34 2.41 -16.83
CA VAL A 369 31.58 1.15 -16.90
C VAL A 369 32.40 0.07 -16.20
N VAL A 370 32.00 -0.33 -15.00
CA VAL A 370 32.51 -1.54 -14.35
C VAL A 370 31.68 -2.71 -14.84
N GLY A 371 32.21 -3.47 -15.77
CA GLY A 371 31.59 -4.70 -16.24
C GLY A 371 31.65 -5.79 -15.18
N SER A 372 30.51 -6.30 -14.80
CA SER A 372 30.38 -7.50 -13.96
C SER A 372 30.76 -8.72 -14.78
N ILE A 373 31.87 -9.34 -14.44
CA ILE A 373 32.28 -10.66 -14.97
C ILE A 373 31.46 -11.71 -14.19
N GLY A 374 30.47 -12.30 -14.85
CA GLY A 374 29.78 -13.46 -14.36
C GLY A 374 30.71 -14.68 -14.36
N LEU A 375 31.05 -15.17 -13.18
CA LEU A 375 31.73 -16.45 -13.02
C LEU A 375 30.68 -17.55 -12.85
N LEU A 376 30.45 -18.30 -13.93
CA LEU A 376 29.75 -19.57 -13.90
C LEU A 376 30.69 -20.61 -13.31
N LEU A 377 30.36 -21.20 -12.17
CA LEU A 377 30.96 -22.47 -11.71
C LEU A 377 29.83 -23.41 -11.26
N LEU A 378 29.73 -24.49 -11.97
CA LEU A 378 29.13 -25.83 -11.83
C LEU A 378 28.28 -26.12 -10.59
#